data_419448733315a1d7c8bee66511c8a348
#
_entry.id   419448733315a1d7c8bee66511c8a348
#
_cell.length_a   1.000
_cell.length_b   1.000
_cell.length_c   1.000
_cell.angle_alpha   90.00
_cell.angle_beta   90.00
_cell.angle_gamma   90.00
#
_symmetry.space_group_name_H-M   'P 1'
#
loop_
_entity.id
_entity.type
_entity.pdbx_description
1 polymer ?
#
loop_
_entity_poly.entity_id
_entity_poly.type
_entity_poly.pdbx_seq_one_letter_code
_entity_poly.pdbx_strand_id
1 'polypeptide(L)'
;MKKFVQIRTKNSTARPLQRSILFDDWAIVRLGSRTPTENCSRKPRNFIEVNTIDAIENSRSKLRMKSCFSKLKVPQADWWRVGSIQNTNTMPYPLVLKRVFGFQGRGMRLINTKEELNDWFDANGSEEGWYFERFYNYAREYRLHVSIATGVFLSWRKLRTKEATNRWFFNSTNSNWVGEDHNLFDKPKCWKDMEKAAVDSLKAVGLDIGAVDIRVQSNTQENPKFIVCEINSAPALGELGIEKYKEEILKILQNKKQNDRYKTSF
;
A
#
# COMPACT_ATOMS: atom_id res chain seq x y z
N MET A 1 -28.30 1.30 21.70
CA MET A 1 -27.26 0.34 22.21
C MET A 1 -26.11 0.35 21.22
N LYS A 2 -24.89 0.73 21.65
CA LYS A 2 -23.70 0.71 20.78
C LYS A 2 -23.37 -0.72 20.37
N LYS A 3 -23.09 -0.95 19.08
CA LYS A 3 -22.74 -2.26 18.53
C LYS A 3 -21.26 -2.32 18.28
N PHE A 4 -20.68 -3.51 18.38
CA PHE A 4 -19.26 -3.71 18.06
C PHE A 4 -19.05 -3.80 16.56
N VAL A 5 -17.96 -3.17 16.10
CA VAL A 5 -17.50 -3.30 14.73
C VAL A 5 -16.73 -4.62 14.58
N GLN A 6 -17.06 -5.40 13.58
CA GLN A 6 -16.28 -6.60 13.26
C GLN A 6 -15.02 -6.22 12.48
N ILE A 7 -13.84 -6.45 13.04
CA ILE A 7 -12.58 -6.26 12.35
C ILE A 7 -12.07 -7.61 11.87
N ARG A 8 -11.89 -7.72 10.57
CA ARG A 8 -11.35 -8.89 9.89
C ARG A 8 -9.91 -8.60 9.46
N THR A 9 -8.94 -9.14 10.17
CA THR A 9 -7.52 -8.95 9.87
C THR A 9 -6.74 -10.25 9.96
N LYS A 10 -5.70 -10.38 9.11
CA LYS A 10 -4.64 -11.39 9.27
C LYS A 10 -3.40 -10.82 9.96
N ASN A 11 -3.33 -9.50 10.14
CA ASN A 11 -2.21 -8.82 10.77
C ASN A 11 -2.34 -8.88 12.30
N SER A 12 -1.35 -9.47 12.96
CA SER A 12 -1.33 -9.58 14.43
C SER A 12 -1.27 -8.22 15.11
N THR A 13 -0.59 -7.23 14.52
CA THR A 13 -0.45 -5.88 15.10
C THR A 13 -1.75 -5.07 15.02
N ALA A 14 -2.67 -5.42 14.14
CA ALA A 14 -4.00 -4.80 14.06
C ALA A 14 -5.08 -5.50 14.92
N ARG A 15 -4.77 -6.65 15.56
CA ARG A 15 -5.72 -7.36 16.45
C ARG A 15 -6.27 -6.53 17.60
N PRO A 16 -5.50 -5.62 18.24
CA PRO A 16 -6.02 -4.76 19.30
C PRO A 16 -7.20 -3.88 18.88
N LEU A 17 -7.36 -3.62 17.57
CA LEU A 17 -8.53 -2.90 17.06
C LEU A 17 -9.83 -3.70 17.18
N GLN A 18 -9.75 -5.03 17.31
CA GLN A 18 -10.93 -5.87 17.51
C GLN A 18 -11.59 -5.53 18.83
N ARG A 19 -12.91 -5.30 18.80
CA ARG A 19 -13.73 -4.92 19.96
C ARG A 19 -13.40 -3.56 20.60
N SER A 20 -12.40 -2.81 20.08
CA SER A 20 -12.05 -1.48 20.59
C SER A 20 -12.91 -0.36 19.98
N ILE A 21 -13.59 -0.64 18.87
CA ILE A 21 -14.41 0.33 18.15
C ILE A 21 -15.88 0.04 18.40
N LEU A 22 -16.58 1.00 19.00
CA LEU A 22 -18.03 0.99 19.22
C LEU A 22 -18.70 1.92 18.21
N PHE A 23 -19.76 1.44 17.58
CA PHE A 23 -20.51 2.18 16.58
C PHE A 23 -22.01 1.96 16.76
N ASP A 24 -22.86 2.90 16.32
CA ASP A 24 -24.30 2.82 16.52
C ASP A 24 -25.02 1.89 15.56
N ASP A 25 -24.26 1.38 14.57
CA ASP A 25 -24.76 0.45 13.57
C ASP A 25 -23.83 -0.75 13.36
N TRP A 26 -24.19 -1.68 12.47
CA TRP A 26 -23.32 -2.78 12.14
C TRP A 26 -22.28 -2.37 11.08
N ALA A 27 -21.04 -2.76 11.31
CA ALA A 27 -19.96 -2.53 10.35
C ALA A 27 -18.98 -3.70 10.30
N ILE A 28 -18.41 -3.89 9.10
CA ILE A 28 -17.32 -4.84 8.86
C ILE A 28 -16.13 -4.04 8.34
N VAL A 29 -15.03 -4.05 9.09
CA VAL A 29 -13.78 -3.41 8.71
C VAL A 29 -12.77 -4.48 8.35
N ARG A 30 -12.25 -4.43 7.13
CA ARG A 30 -11.27 -5.39 6.62
C ARG A 30 -9.89 -4.76 6.56
N LEU A 31 -8.95 -5.35 7.28
CA LEU A 31 -7.53 -5.05 7.19
C LEU A 31 -6.81 -6.27 6.63
N GLY A 32 -6.78 -6.36 5.29
CA GLY A 32 -6.16 -7.45 4.52
C GLY A 32 -6.95 -8.76 4.47
N SER A 33 -8.09 -8.88 5.15
CA SER A 33 -8.90 -10.10 5.12
C SER A 33 -9.83 -10.14 3.91
N ARG A 34 -9.85 -11.27 3.21
CA ARG A 34 -10.73 -11.59 2.08
C ARG A 34 -11.83 -12.56 2.45
N THR A 35 -12.03 -12.82 3.74
CA THR A 35 -13.08 -13.76 4.16
C THR A 35 -14.44 -13.24 3.70
N PRO A 36 -15.22 -14.02 2.93
CA PRO A 36 -16.52 -13.62 2.46
C PRO A 36 -17.44 -13.23 3.61
N THR A 37 -18.30 -12.26 3.38
CA THR A 37 -19.23 -11.75 4.40
C THR A 37 -20.25 -12.81 4.83
N GLU A 38 -20.60 -13.71 3.93
CA GLU A 38 -21.53 -14.83 4.19
C GLU A 38 -21.03 -15.77 5.30
N ASN A 39 -19.72 -15.89 5.45
CA ASN A 39 -19.07 -16.69 6.50
C ASN A 39 -18.97 -15.94 7.85
N CYS A 40 -19.65 -14.81 8.01
CA CYS A 40 -19.74 -14.12 9.28
C CYS A 40 -20.88 -14.73 10.10
N SER A 41 -20.58 -15.30 11.26
CA SER A 41 -21.51 -15.99 12.14
C SER A 41 -22.69 -15.12 12.66
N ARG A 42 -22.62 -13.80 12.47
CA ARG A 42 -23.67 -12.84 12.79
C ARG A 42 -23.70 -11.76 11.71
N LYS A 43 -24.38 -12.02 10.60
CA LYS A 43 -24.54 -11.08 9.50
C LYS A 43 -25.89 -10.36 9.65
N PRO A 44 -25.91 -9.06 9.97
CA PRO A 44 -27.12 -8.26 9.81
C PRO A 44 -27.41 -8.07 8.32
N ARG A 45 -28.68 -7.86 7.97
CA ARG A 45 -29.09 -7.62 6.57
C ARG A 45 -28.42 -6.36 6.01
N ASN A 46 -28.26 -5.32 6.82
CA ASN A 46 -27.61 -4.07 6.45
C ASN A 46 -26.36 -3.86 7.32
N PHE A 47 -25.25 -3.57 6.70
CA PHE A 47 -23.99 -3.24 7.36
C PHE A 47 -23.16 -2.30 6.49
N ILE A 48 -22.32 -1.50 7.14
CA ILE A 48 -21.34 -0.64 6.49
C ILE A 48 -20.05 -1.45 6.31
N GLU A 49 -19.50 -1.47 5.11
CA GLU A 49 -18.22 -2.12 4.84
C GLU A 49 -17.11 -1.07 4.67
N VAL A 50 -15.97 -1.30 5.33
CA VAL A 50 -14.73 -0.53 5.17
C VAL A 50 -13.69 -1.47 4.59
N ASN A 51 -13.08 -1.08 3.47
CA ASN A 51 -12.22 -1.90 2.63
C ASN A 51 -12.95 -3.16 2.11
N THR A 52 -13.54 -3.04 0.95
CA THR A 52 -14.20 -4.18 0.29
C THR A 52 -13.19 -5.28 -0.09
N ILE A 53 -13.67 -6.49 -0.34
CA ILE A 53 -12.83 -7.63 -0.78
C ILE A 53 -12.12 -7.28 -2.08
N ASP A 54 -12.83 -6.66 -3.04
CA ASP A 54 -12.25 -6.28 -4.35
C ASP A 54 -11.14 -5.24 -4.19
N ALA A 55 -11.33 -4.24 -3.32
CA ALA A 55 -10.29 -3.25 -3.03
C ALA A 55 -9.03 -3.90 -2.42
N ILE A 56 -9.21 -4.89 -1.54
CA ILE A 56 -8.11 -5.66 -0.97
C ILE A 56 -7.41 -6.49 -2.04
N GLU A 57 -8.14 -7.14 -2.94
CA GLU A 57 -7.54 -7.89 -4.05
C GLU A 57 -6.79 -6.97 -5.02
N ASN A 58 -7.34 -5.79 -5.33
CA ASN A 58 -6.66 -4.80 -6.15
C ASN A 58 -5.34 -4.34 -5.52
N SER A 59 -5.30 -4.12 -4.20
CA SER A 59 -4.08 -3.71 -3.48
C SER A 59 -3.06 -4.86 -3.32
N ARG A 60 -3.54 -6.11 -3.18
CA ARG A 60 -2.69 -7.27 -2.92
C ARG A 60 -1.96 -7.76 -4.16
N SER A 61 -2.63 -7.80 -5.31
CA SER A 61 -2.02 -8.18 -6.58
C SER A 61 -1.25 -7.00 -7.15
N LYS A 62 0.08 -7.10 -7.22
CA LYS A 62 0.93 -6.03 -7.76
C LYS A 62 0.53 -5.62 -9.18
N LEU A 63 0.17 -6.58 -10.04
CA LEU A 63 -0.28 -6.28 -11.40
C LEU A 63 -1.63 -5.55 -11.43
N ARG A 64 -2.60 -5.96 -10.60
CA ARG A 64 -3.88 -5.24 -10.50
C ARG A 64 -3.67 -3.84 -9.96
N MET A 65 -2.89 -3.70 -8.90
CA MET A 65 -2.52 -2.42 -8.30
C MET A 65 -1.90 -1.48 -9.35
N LYS A 66 -0.87 -1.95 -10.09
CA LYS A 66 -0.21 -1.19 -11.15
C LYS A 66 -1.18 -0.75 -12.25
N SER A 67 -2.07 -1.65 -12.67
CA SER A 67 -3.12 -1.33 -13.64
C SER A 67 -4.09 -0.26 -13.11
N CYS A 68 -4.50 -0.35 -11.84
CA CYS A 68 -5.33 0.66 -11.19
C CYS A 68 -4.63 2.03 -11.12
N PHE A 69 -3.35 2.04 -10.76
CA PHE A 69 -2.52 3.24 -10.71
C PHE A 69 -2.37 3.89 -12.10
N SER A 70 -2.17 3.09 -13.15
CA SER A 70 -2.07 3.60 -14.53
C SER A 70 -3.36 4.31 -14.96
N LYS A 71 -4.54 3.78 -14.61
CA LYS A 71 -5.84 4.38 -14.94
C LYS A 71 -6.03 5.76 -14.32
N LEU A 72 -5.59 5.97 -13.08
CA LEU A 72 -5.68 7.26 -12.36
C LEU A 72 -4.39 8.09 -12.44
N LYS A 73 -3.42 7.69 -13.27
CA LYS A 73 -2.15 8.40 -13.46
C LYS A 73 -1.38 8.62 -12.14
N VAL A 74 -1.47 7.68 -11.20
CA VAL A 74 -0.66 7.70 -9.99
C VAL A 74 0.82 7.57 -10.38
N PRO A 75 1.72 8.44 -9.89
CA PRO A 75 3.15 8.34 -10.15
C PRO A 75 3.73 6.99 -9.71
N GLN A 76 4.20 6.18 -10.64
CA GLN A 76 4.74 4.85 -10.39
C GLN A 76 5.89 4.55 -11.34
N ALA A 77 6.69 3.53 -11.02
CA ALA A 77 7.70 3.04 -11.94
C ALA A 77 7.06 2.42 -13.19
N ASP A 78 7.69 2.57 -14.34
CA ASP A 78 7.34 1.84 -15.55
C ASP A 78 7.41 0.34 -15.26
N TRP A 79 6.47 -0.44 -15.79
CA TRP A 79 6.36 -1.84 -15.46
C TRP A 79 5.90 -2.70 -16.64
N TRP A 80 6.31 -3.97 -16.63
CA TRP A 80 6.04 -4.93 -17.70
C TRP A 80 5.66 -6.28 -17.13
N ARG A 81 4.65 -6.91 -17.71
CA ARG A 81 4.38 -8.34 -17.47
C ARG A 81 5.47 -9.15 -18.14
N VAL A 82 5.86 -10.28 -17.53
CA VAL A 82 6.85 -11.17 -18.12
C VAL A 82 6.48 -11.53 -19.58
N GLY A 83 5.27 -12.00 -19.83
CA GLY A 83 4.80 -12.38 -21.16
C GLY A 83 4.59 -11.22 -22.16
N SER A 84 4.76 -9.94 -21.75
CA SER A 84 4.66 -8.80 -22.67
C SER A 84 6.00 -8.33 -23.22
N ILE A 85 7.11 -8.90 -22.74
CA ILE A 85 8.46 -8.53 -23.18
C ILE A 85 8.80 -9.31 -24.45
N GLN A 86 8.74 -8.63 -25.59
CA GLN A 86 9.06 -9.22 -26.90
C GLN A 86 10.51 -9.03 -27.29
N ASN A 87 11.18 -7.99 -26.79
CA ASN A 87 12.55 -7.66 -27.13
C ASN A 87 13.31 -7.12 -25.91
N THR A 88 14.24 -7.91 -25.41
CA THR A 88 15.07 -7.55 -24.25
C THR A 88 16.06 -6.41 -24.54
N ASN A 89 16.38 -6.11 -25.80
CA ASN A 89 17.25 -4.99 -26.16
C ASN A 89 16.63 -3.62 -25.87
N THR A 90 15.30 -3.52 -25.86
CA THR A 90 14.59 -2.24 -25.68
C THR A 90 14.24 -1.95 -24.24
N MET A 91 14.61 -2.82 -23.32
CA MET A 91 14.30 -2.65 -21.90
C MET A 91 15.20 -1.59 -21.24
N PRO A 92 14.61 -0.71 -20.38
CA PRO A 92 15.38 0.37 -19.73
C PRO A 92 16.11 -0.13 -18.48
N TYR A 93 17.23 -0.79 -18.66
CA TYR A 93 18.03 -1.29 -17.52
C TYR A 93 18.56 -0.16 -16.61
N PRO A 94 18.75 -0.42 -15.31
CA PRO A 94 18.43 -1.68 -14.62
C PRO A 94 16.94 -1.86 -14.35
N LEU A 95 16.52 -3.14 -14.24
CA LEU A 95 15.14 -3.55 -13.91
C LEU A 95 15.07 -4.19 -12.53
N VAL A 96 13.90 -4.15 -11.91
CA VAL A 96 13.60 -4.92 -10.70
C VAL A 96 12.59 -6.00 -11.05
N LEU A 97 12.98 -7.25 -10.89
CA LEU A 97 12.09 -8.40 -10.95
C LEU A 97 11.35 -8.54 -9.63
N LYS A 98 10.03 -8.69 -9.66
CA LYS A 98 9.18 -8.80 -8.48
C LYS A 98 8.12 -9.89 -8.63
N ARG A 99 7.76 -10.53 -7.52
CA ARG A 99 6.59 -11.42 -7.50
C ARG A 99 5.29 -10.64 -7.53
N VAL A 100 4.30 -11.13 -8.29
CA VAL A 100 2.94 -10.57 -8.35
C VAL A 100 2.29 -10.57 -6.97
N PHE A 101 2.47 -11.67 -6.22
CA PHE A 101 2.07 -11.81 -4.84
C PHE A 101 3.32 -11.96 -3.96
N GLY A 102 3.78 -10.87 -3.39
CA GLY A 102 4.99 -10.84 -2.58
C GLY A 102 4.93 -9.78 -1.48
N PHE A 103 5.74 -9.95 -0.46
CA PHE A 103 5.87 -9.03 0.67
C PHE A 103 7.31 -8.96 1.17
N GLN A 104 7.68 -7.85 1.80
CA GLN A 104 9.00 -7.62 2.42
C GLN A 104 10.20 -7.74 1.45
N GLY A 105 10.01 -7.55 0.14
CA GLY A 105 11.07 -7.67 -0.85
C GLY A 105 11.55 -9.10 -1.11
N ARG A 106 10.83 -10.12 -0.61
CA ARG A 106 11.20 -11.54 -0.80
C ARG A 106 11.14 -11.90 -2.27
N GLY A 107 12.25 -12.48 -2.78
CA GLY A 107 12.40 -12.89 -4.16
C GLY A 107 12.61 -11.74 -5.14
N MET A 108 12.77 -10.49 -4.68
CA MET A 108 13.17 -9.39 -5.57
C MET A 108 14.61 -9.60 -6.07
N ARG A 109 14.82 -9.34 -7.36
CA ARG A 109 16.13 -9.38 -7.98
C ARG A 109 16.34 -8.12 -8.83
N LEU A 110 17.54 -7.55 -8.77
CA LEU A 110 17.98 -6.49 -9.66
C LEU A 110 18.56 -7.16 -10.91
N ILE A 111 18.15 -6.70 -12.08
CA ILE A 111 18.60 -7.14 -13.40
C ILE A 111 19.27 -5.94 -14.04
N ASN A 112 20.58 -5.98 -14.18
CA ASN A 112 21.36 -4.83 -14.61
C ASN A 112 21.58 -4.80 -16.14
N THR A 113 21.56 -5.95 -16.77
CA THR A 113 21.90 -6.08 -18.19
C THR A 113 20.88 -6.95 -18.93
N LYS A 114 20.94 -6.88 -20.24
CA LYS A 114 20.17 -7.74 -21.15
C LYS A 114 20.53 -9.22 -20.97
N GLU A 115 21.80 -9.52 -20.79
CA GLU A 115 22.31 -10.87 -20.62
C GLU A 115 21.70 -11.49 -19.34
N GLU A 116 21.72 -10.76 -18.19
CA GLU A 116 21.06 -11.19 -16.95
C GLU A 116 19.55 -11.43 -17.13
N LEU A 117 18.89 -10.65 -17.99
CA LEU A 117 17.47 -10.83 -18.29
C LEU A 117 17.24 -12.08 -19.15
N ASN A 118 18.07 -12.31 -20.17
CA ASN A 118 17.99 -13.51 -21.00
C ASN A 118 18.25 -14.77 -20.17
N ASP A 119 19.31 -14.78 -19.35
CA ASP A 119 19.61 -15.89 -18.43
C ASP A 119 18.41 -16.19 -17.50
N TRP A 120 17.72 -15.14 -17.05
CA TRP A 120 16.54 -15.33 -16.22
C TRP A 120 15.39 -15.98 -17.00
N PHE A 121 15.14 -15.57 -18.26
CA PHE A 121 14.12 -16.17 -19.12
C PHE A 121 14.47 -17.63 -19.47
N ASP A 122 15.73 -17.92 -19.76
CA ASP A 122 16.17 -19.29 -20.06
C ASP A 122 15.97 -20.23 -18.88
N ALA A 123 16.19 -19.73 -17.65
CA ALA A 123 16.01 -20.51 -16.43
C ALA A 123 14.57 -20.65 -15.96
N ASN A 124 13.67 -19.68 -16.26
CA ASN A 124 12.33 -19.61 -15.66
C ASN A 124 11.20 -19.57 -16.71
N GLY A 125 11.51 -19.37 -17.97
CA GLY A 125 10.50 -19.22 -19.03
C GLY A 125 9.59 -18.00 -18.83
N SER A 126 8.33 -18.13 -19.26
CA SER A 126 7.30 -17.07 -19.12
C SER A 126 6.47 -17.21 -17.85
N GLU A 127 7.08 -17.48 -16.70
CA GLU A 127 6.39 -17.71 -15.44
C GLU A 127 5.46 -16.55 -15.05
N GLU A 128 4.15 -16.77 -14.99
CA GLU A 128 3.12 -15.75 -14.74
C GLU A 128 3.19 -15.10 -13.35
N GLY A 129 3.91 -15.69 -12.44
CA GLY A 129 4.04 -15.23 -11.05
C GLY A 129 4.91 -13.99 -10.88
N TRP A 130 5.50 -13.45 -11.96
CA TRP A 130 6.49 -12.38 -11.93
C TRP A 130 6.15 -11.22 -12.86
N TYR A 131 6.77 -10.05 -12.58
CA TYR A 131 6.73 -8.86 -13.41
C TYR A 131 7.99 -8.03 -13.20
N PHE A 132 8.28 -7.13 -14.14
CA PHE A 132 9.42 -6.23 -14.08
C PHE A 132 8.98 -4.80 -13.84
N GLU A 133 9.79 -4.04 -13.10
CA GLU A 133 9.71 -2.59 -12.99
C GLU A 133 11.04 -1.97 -13.36
N ARG A 134 11.03 -0.77 -13.96
CA ARG A 134 12.22 0.05 -14.07
C ARG A 134 12.77 0.35 -12.67
N PHE A 135 14.09 0.21 -12.50
CA PHE A 135 14.73 0.58 -11.25
C PHE A 135 14.97 2.08 -11.18
N TYR A 136 14.51 2.70 -10.10
CA TYR A 136 14.82 4.08 -9.76
C TYR A 136 15.65 4.11 -8.47
N ASN A 137 16.88 4.62 -8.57
CA ASN A 137 17.77 4.74 -7.40
C ASN A 137 17.36 5.93 -6.52
N TYR A 138 16.15 5.87 -5.95
CA TYR A 138 15.65 6.90 -5.05
C TYR A 138 16.04 6.55 -3.62
N ALA A 139 16.72 7.52 -2.96
CA ALA A 139 17.46 7.28 -1.72
C ALA A 139 16.57 7.20 -0.47
N ARG A 140 15.34 7.71 -0.53
CA ARG A 140 14.45 7.82 0.63
C ARG A 140 13.15 7.08 0.41
N GLU A 141 12.61 6.49 1.48
CA GLU A 141 11.33 5.82 1.43
C GLU A 141 10.47 6.26 2.62
N TYR A 142 9.21 6.60 2.31
CA TYR A 142 8.21 7.00 3.27
C TYR A 142 7.01 6.05 3.18
N ARG A 143 6.33 5.87 4.31
CA ARG A 143 5.01 5.26 4.40
C ARG A 143 4.02 6.29 4.88
N LEU A 144 3.01 6.59 4.04
CA LEU A 144 1.92 7.48 4.39
C LEU A 144 0.66 6.64 4.63
N HIS A 145 0.14 6.69 5.84
CA HIS A 145 -1.15 6.11 6.16
C HIS A 145 -2.24 7.09 5.75
N VAL A 146 -3.20 6.59 5.01
CA VAL A 146 -4.18 7.41 4.31
C VAL A 146 -5.59 6.86 4.47
N SER A 147 -6.57 7.74 4.64
CA SER A 147 -8.00 7.42 4.68
C SER A 147 -8.79 8.30 3.72
N ILE A 148 -9.96 7.81 3.29
CA ILE A 148 -10.91 8.63 2.51
C ILE A 148 -11.55 9.75 3.32
N ALA A 149 -11.51 9.68 4.66
CA ALA A 149 -12.14 10.65 5.54
C ALA A 149 -11.30 11.91 5.70
N THR A 150 -9.97 11.79 5.84
CA THR A 150 -9.09 12.91 6.19
C THR A 150 -7.86 13.05 5.30
N GLY A 151 -7.60 12.11 4.37
CA GLY A 151 -6.37 12.05 3.62
C GLY A 151 -5.23 11.38 4.41
N VAL A 152 -4.02 11.91 4.33
CA VAL A 152 -2.86 11.39 5.09
C VAL A 152 -3.00 11.79 6.56
N PHE A 153 -2.95 10.80 7.46
CA PHE A 153 -3.15 11.00 8.89
C PHE A 153 -1.99 10.51 9.77
N LEU A 154 -1.03 9.78 9.19
CA LEU A 154 0.17 9.32 9.89
C LEU A 154 1.26 9.05 8.87
N SER A 155 2.49 9.45 9.17
CA SER A 155 3.63 9.31 8.25
C SER A 155 4.84 8.73 8.96
N TRP A 156 5.55 7.85 8.25
CA TRP A 156 6.78 7.25 8.69
C TRP A 156 7.84 7.37 7.59
N ARG A 157 9.10 7.56 8.01
CA ARG A 157 10.26 7.46 7.13
C ARG A 157 11.06 6.20 7.45
N LYS A 158 11.52 5.49 6.43
CA LYS A 158 12.49 4.40 6.59
C LYS A 158 13.91 4.95 6.60
N LEU A 159 14.64 4.65 7.64
CA LEU A 159 16.08 4.90 7.75
C LEU A 159 16.83 3.59 7.64
N ARG A 160 17.82 3.57 6.75
CA ARG A 160 18.64 2.38 6.55
C ARG A 160 19.52 2.12 7.78
N THR A 161 19.59 0.86 8.21
CA THR A 161 20.51 0.48 9.28
C THR A 161 21.96 0.50 8.80
N LYS A 162 22.91 0.61 9.73
CA LYS A 162 24.35 0.64 9.41
C LYS A 162 24.82 -0.68 8.82
N GLU A 163 24.22 -1.79 9.27
CA GLU A 163 24.53 -3.16 8.91
C GLU A 163 23.91 -3.60 7.57
N ALA A 164 23.12 -2.71 6.95
CA ALA A 164 22.44 -3.04 5.70
C ALA A 164 23.44 -3.31 4.57
N THR A 165 23.57 -4.57 4.17
CA THR A 165 24.39 -4.99 3.03
C THR A 165 23.71 -4.71 1.70
N ASN A 166 22.39 -4.86 1.65
CA ASN A 166 21.59 -4.54 0.47
C ASN A 166 21.09 -3.10 0.53
N ARG A 167 21.47 -2.28 -0.44
CA ARG A 167 21.19 -0.84 -0.47
C ARG A 167 20.16 -0.40 -1.53
N TRP A 168 19.74 -1.27 -2.43
CA TRP A 168 18.84 -0.88 -3.50
C TRP A 168 17.34 -0.98 -3.16
N PHE A 169 16.97 -1.68 -2.08
CA PHE A 169 15.59 -1.71 -1.56
C PHE A 169 15.55 -1.62 -0.03
N PHE A 170 14.37 -1.31 0.54
CA PHE A 170 14.12 -1.26 1.97
C PHE A 170 13.23 -2.43 2.40
N ASN A 171 13.55 -3.03 3.53
CA ASN A 171 12.73 -4.05 4.18
C ASN A 171 12.87 -3.97 5.72
N SER A 172 12.23 -4.88 6.44
CA SER A 172 12.27 -4.91 7.91
C SER A 172 13.61 -5.30 8.51
N THR A 173 14.52 -5.90 7.71
CA THR A 173 15.84 -6.33 8.20
C THR A 173 16.95 -5.32 7.94
N ASN A 174 16.74 -4.38 7.03
CA ASN A 174 17.75 -3.39 6.63
C ASN A 174 17.36 -1.94 6.93
N SER A 175 16.23 -1.72 7.60
CA SER A 175 15.73 -0.37 7.88
C SER A 175 14.84 -0.31 9.13
N ASN A 176 14.90 0.84 9.81
CA ASN A 176 14.03 1.21 10.92
C ASN A 176 13.05 2.31 10.50
N TRP A 177 11.92 2.37 11.18
CA TRP A 177 10.92 3.41 11.00
C TRP A 177 11.14 4.56 11.98
N VAL A 178 11.01 5.80 11.51
CA VAL A 178 10.96 7.01 12.34
C VAL A 178 9.70 7.80 12.01
N GLY A 179 9.04 8.31 13.05
CA GLY A 179 7.84 9.14 12.94
C GLY A 179 8.15 10.61 12.70
N GLU A 180 7.11 11.43 12.55
CA GLU A 180 7.24 12.87 12.28
C GLU A 180 7.86 13.65 13.43
N ASP A 181 7.83 13.13 14.65
CA ASP A 181 8.45 13.69 15.86
C ASP A 181 9.96 13.42 15.96
N HIS A 182 10.50 12.55 15.13
CA HIS A 182 11.90 12.19 15.16
C HIS A 182 12.76 13.19 14.37
N ASN A 183 13.91 13.59 14.90
CA ASN A 183 14.83 14.60 14.30
C ASN A 183 15.37 14.21 12.90
N LEU A 184 15.36 12.95 12.55
CA LEU A 184 15.73 12.45 11.21
C LEU A 184 14.55 12.34 10.25
N PHE A 185 13.34 12.67 10.69
CA PHE A 185 12.19 12.79 9.78
C PHE A 185 12.25 14.16 9.09
N ASP A 186 12.21 14.14 7.77
CA ASP A 186 12.12 15.36 6.97
C ASP A 186 11.00 15.22 5.94
N LYS A 187 10.37 16.33 5.59
CA LYS A 187 9.40 16.40 4.50
C LYS A 187 10.10 16.94 3.26
N PRO A 188 10.23 16.15 2.18
CA PRO A 188 10.82 16.64 0.93
C PRO A 188 9.96 17.75 0.31
N LYS A 189 10.54 18.58 -0.55
CA LYS A 189 9.82 19.69 -1.22
C LYS A 189 8.56 19.23 -1.97
N CYS A 190 8.53 18.00 -2.48
CA CYS A 190 7.37 17.37 -3.13
C CYS A 190 6.34 16.75 -2.17
N TRP A 191 6.39 17.05 -0.86
CA TRP A 191 5.55 16.39 0.14
C TRP A 191 4.05 16.47 -0.15
N LYS A 192 3.55 17.65 -0.52
CA LYS A 192 2.13 17.84 -0.88
C LYS A 192 1.69 16.98 -2.07
N ASP A 193 2.57 16.83 -3.06
CA ASP A 193 2.30 15.97 -4.22
C ASP A 193 2.31 14.50 -3.82
N MET A 194 3.16 14.10 -2.87
CA MET A 194 3.17 12.74 -2.29
C MET A 194 1.89 12.47 -1.51
N GLU A 195 1.40 13.41 -0.70
CA GLU A 195 0.13 13.28 0.01
C GLU A 195 -1.03 13.10 -0.97
N LYS A 196 -1.08 13.92 -2.03
CA LYS A 196 -2.06 13.77 -3.11
C LYS A 196 -1.97 12.40 -3.78
N ALA A 197 -0.76 11.96 -4.14
CA ALA A 197 -0.54 10.66 -4.77
C ALA A 197 -0.93 9.49 -3.85
N ALA A 198 -0.78 9.63 -2.53
CA ALA A 198 -1.21 8.63 -1.57
C ALA A 198 -2.75 8.52 -1.55
N VAL A 199 -3.47 9.64 -1.54
CA VAL A 199 -4.95 9.67 -1.66
C VAL A 199 -5.41 9.09 -2.99
N ASP A 200 -4.77 9.46 -4.09
CA ASP A 200 -5.10 8.95 -5.43
C ASP A 200 -4.83 7.44 -5.52
N SER A 201 -3.77 6.93 -4.88
CA SER A 201 -3.47 5.50 -4.79
C SER A 201 -4.57 4.72 -4.06
N LEU A 202 -5.07 5.28 -2.94
CA LEU A 202 -6.17 4.71 -2.18
C LEU A 202 -7.43 4.59 -3.03
N LYS A 203 -7.81 5.69 -3.70
CA LYS A 203 -8.94 5.75 -4.63
C LYS A 203 -8.79 4.78 -5.79
N ALA A 204 -7.59 4.69 -6.37
CA ALA A 204 -7.31 3.83 -7.53
C ALA A 204 -7.63 2.37 -7.27
N VAL A 205 -7.28 1.84 -6.10
CA VAL A 205 -7.56 0.45 -5.73
C VAL A 205 -8.90 0.27 -5.04
N GLY A 206 -9.60 1.37 -4.68
CA GLY A 206 -10.91 1.34 -4.02
C GLY A 206 -10.86 1.10 -2.50
N LEU A 207 -9.71 1.30 -1.86
CA LEU A 207 -9.61 1.19 -0.40
C LEU A 207 -10.18 2.43 0.29
N ASP A 208 -10.73 2.24 1.49
CA ASP A 208 -11.17 3.33 2.36
C ASP A 208 -10.05 3.79 3.31
N ILE A 209 -9.15 2.87 3.69
CA ILE A 209 -8.00 3.11 4.57
C ILE A 209 -6.87 2.14 4.23
N GLY A 210 -5.62 2.63 4.28
CA GLY A 210 -4.44 1.83 3.99
C GLY A 210 -3.15 2.59 4.22
N ALA A 211 -2.02 2.04 3.76
CA ALA A 211 -0.73 2.71 3.81
C ALA A 211 -0.01 2.61 2.46
N VAL A 212 0.55 3.71 2.02
CA VAL A 212 1.22 3.88 0.72
C VAL A 212 2.71 4.02 0.94
N ASP A 213 3.50 3.16 0.29
CA ASP A 213 4.96 3.24 0.31
C ASP A 213 5.43 4.05 -0.90
N ILE A 214 6.17 5.14 -0.64
CA ILE A 214 6.63 6.10 -1.65
C ILE A 214 8.15 6.23 -1.56
N ARG A 215 8.82 6.13 -2.70
CA ARG A 215 10.25 6.41 -2.80
C ARG A 215 10.50 7.76 -3.45
N VAL A 216 11.48 8.50 -2.91
CA VAL A 216 11.77 9.89 -3.30
C VAL A 216 13.26 10.04 -3.59
N GLN A 217 13.59 10.88 -4.55
CA GLN A 217 14.96 11.32 -4.83
C GLN A 217 15.60 12.01 -3.61
N SER A 218 16.89 12.24 -3.67
CA SER A 218 17.65 12.93 -2.61
C SER A 218 17.12 14.35 -2.35
N ASN A 219 17.28 14.83 -1.11
CA ASN A 219 16.99 16.21 -0.70
C ASN A 219 17.83 17.29 -1.41
N THR A 220 18.94 16.89 -2.00
CA THR A 220 19.82 17.82 -2.72
C THR A 220 19.20 18.32 -4.03
N GLN A 221 18.09 17.72 -4.48
CA GLN A 221 17.40 18.14 -5.69
C GLN A 221 16.35 19.20 -5.39
N GLU A 222 16.28 20.21 -6.23
CA GLU A 222 15.35 21.32 -6.07
C GLU A 222 13.90 20.86 -6.22
N ASN A 223 13.61 20.00 -7.21
CA ASN A 223 12.31 19.39 -7.46
C ASN A 223 12.44 17.86 -7.43
N PRO A 224 12.48 17.24 -6.24
CA PRO A 224 12.72 15.80 -6.14
C PRO A 224 11.54 15.02 -6.71
N LYS A 225 11.82 14.12 -7.65
CA LYS A 225 10.82 13.18 -8.18
C LYS A 225 10.56 12.07 -7.18
N PHE A 226 9.37 11.48 -7.28
CA PHE A 226 8.97 10.35 -6.45
C PHE A 226 8.15 9.33 -7.24
N ILE A 227 8.06 8.12 -6.71
CA ILE A 227 7.21 7.05 -7.22
C ILE A 227 6.48 6.36 -6.07
N VAL A 228 5.23 6.01 -6.32
CA VAL A 228 4.46 5.12 -5.45
C VAL A 228 4.90 3.68 -5.74
N CYS A 229 5.42 3.00 -4.73
CA CYS A 229 5.87 1.62 -4.82
C CYS A 229 4.72 0.64 -4.67
N GLU A 230 3.92 0.84 -3.61
CA GLU A 230 2.78 -0.02 -3.29
C GLU A 230 1.79 0.64 -2.34
N ILE A 231 0.58 0.08 -2.27
CA ILE A 231 -0.40 0.36 -1.22
C ILE A 231 -0.75 -0.92 -0.47
N ASN A 232 -0.80 -0.83 0.85
CA ASN A 232 -1.04 -1.94 1.75
C ASN A 232 -2.38 -1.77 2.48
N SER A 233 -3.31 -2.72 2.31
CA SER A 233 -4.60 -2.76 3.03
C SER A 233 -4.48 -3.25 4.47
N ALA A 234 -3.34 -3.83 4.86
CA ALA A 234 -3.05 -4.31 6.21
C ALA A 234 -1.62 -3.98 6.61
N PRO A 235 -1.27 -2.69 6.77
CA PRO A 235 0.06 -2.31 7.21
C PRO A 235 0.30 -2.77 8.65
N ALA A 236 1.57 -2.99 9.00
CA ALA A 236 1.95 -3.17 10.39
C ALA A 236 1.67 -1.87 11.17
N LEU A 237 1.04 -2.01 12.35
CA LEU A 237 0.68 -0.90 13.22
C LEU A 237 1.41 -1.05 14.55
N GLY A 238 2.13 0.00 14.98
CA GLY A 238 2.55 0.18 16.36
C GLY A 238 1.42 0.80 17.19
N GLU A 239 1.66 1.09 18.47
CA GLU A 239 0.65 1.64 19.40
C GLU A 239 0.01 2.92 18.85
N LEU A 240 0.81 3.91 18.44
CA LEU A 240 0.32 5.15 17.83
C LEU A 240 -0.53 4.87 16.58
N GLY A 241 -0.10 3.92 15.76
CA GLY A 241 -0.84 3.52 14.56
C GLY A 241 -2.21 2.93 14.89
N ILE A 242 -2.33 2.13 15.96
CA ILE A 242 -3.59 1.56 16.41
C ILE A 242 -4.58 2.66 16.81
N GLU A 243 -4.15 3.63 17.63
CA GLU A 243 -5.02 4.75 18.04
C GLU A 243 -5.47 5.59 16.85
N LYS A 244 -4.55 5.94 15.95
CA LYS A 244 -4.88 6.70 14.74
C LYS A 244 -5.83 5.94 13.80
N TYR A 245 -5.64 4.64 13.61
CA TYR A 245 -6.56 3.82 12.80
C TYR A 245 -7.94 3.72 13.43
N LYS A 246 -8.04 3.63 14.75
CA LYS A 246 -9.32 3.64 15.47
C LYS A 246 -10.09 4.93 15.22
N GLU A 247 -9.43 6.09 15.34
CA GLU A 247 -10.02 7.41 15.06
C GLU A 247 -10.52 7.50 13.61
N GLU A 248 -9.67 7.11 12.64
CA GLU A 248 -10.00 7.21 11.22
C GLU A 248 -11.12 6.25 10.78
N ILE A 249 -11.11 5.01 11.29
CA ILE A 249 -12.19 4.06 11.02
C ILE A 249 -13.53 4.61 11.50
N LEU A 250 -13.58 5.22 12.70
CA LEU A 250 -14.80 5.86 13.20
C LEU A 250 -15.30 6.98 12.28
N LYS A 251 -14.40 7.86 11.81
CA LYS A 251 -14.76 8.92 10.86
C LYS A 251 -15.31 8.36 9.55
N ILE A 252 -14.65 7.33 8.98
CA ILE A 252 -15.11 6.65 7.76
C ILE A 252 -16.51 6.08 7.95
N LEU A 253 -16.76 5.39 9.07
CA LEU A 253 -18.05 4.78 9.39
C LEU A 253 -19.15 5.84 9.52
N GLN A 254 -18.85 6.96 10.18
CA GLN A 254 -19.79 8.08 10.34
C GLN A 254 -20.15 8.70 8.98
N ASN A 255 -19.15 8.97 8.13
CA ASN A 255 -19.35 9.55 6.82
C ASN A 255 -20.17 8.62 5.91
N LYS A 256 -19.86 7.31 5.88
CA LYS A 256 -20.63 6.33 5.10
C LYS A 256 -22.07 6.23 5.59
N LYS A 257 -22.31 6.23 6.91
CA LYS A 257 -23.65 6.19 7.49
C LYS A 257 -24.50 7.42 7.11
N GLN A 258 -23.89 8.60 7.08
CA GLN A 258 -24.57 9.82 6.64
C GLN A 258 -24.97 9.72 5.17
N ASN A 259 -24.05 9.31 4.29
CA ASN A 259 -24.29 9.18 2.85
C ASN A 259 -25.39 8.14 2.54
N ASP A 260 -25.47 7.03 3.25
CA ASP A 260 -26.53 6.03 3.07
C ASP A 260 -27.92 6.54 3.51
N ARG A 261 -27.99 7.38 4.54
CA ARG A 261 -29.26 8.02 4.97
C ARG A 261 -29.81 8.97 3.90
N TYR A 262 -28.95 9.68 3.19
CA TYR A 262 -29.36 10.55 2.08
C TYR A 262 -29.85 9.78 0.85
N LYS A 263 -29.35 8.55 0.63
CA LYS A 263 -29.80 7.69 -0.50
C LYS A 263 -31.16 7.03 -0.26
N THR A 264 -31.58 6.86 1.00
CA THR A 264 -32.86 6.23 1.36
C THR A 264 -33.99 7.22 1.59
N SER A 265 -33.75 8.52 1.42
CA SER A 265 -34.73 9.60 1.59
C SER A 265 -35.24 10.20 0.26
N PHE A 266 -35.06 9.49 -0.88
CA PHE A 266 -35.61 9.84 -2.20
C PHE A 266 -36.46 8.70 -2.77
#